data_a9f72b136b46470ab83e11094f398f66
#
_entry.id   a9f72b136b46470ab83e11094f398f66
#
_cell.length_a   1.000
_cell.length_b   1.000
_cell.length_c   1.000
_cell.angle_alpha   90.00
_cell.angle_beta   90.00
_cell.angle_gamma   90.00
#
_symmetry.space_group_name_H-M   'P 1'
#
loop_
_entity.id
_entity.type
_entity.pdbx_description
1 polymer ?
#
loop_
_entity_poly.entity_id
_entity_poly.type
_entity_poly.pdbx_seq_one_letter_code
_entity_poly.pdbx_strand_id
1 'polypeptide(L)'
;MRALRSTRLIALIGCGLAVVLVGCGKKDAAFEIITPPVPAVLPKHWNVPEFALTERTGGTVILADFSGKVWVADFFYTTCPGPCPMMSSRLSEVQKQLGTEPNLRLVSISIDPEKDTPDVLKLYAEKFQATDRWLFLTGPKAGIYALARDGFKLPIAEPETPGGQIIHSTRLILIDRLGAIRGFYEATNETGVNDLIRDIRKLLKEK
;
A
#
# COMPACT_ATOMS: atom_id res chain seq x y z
N MET A 1 71.46 -56.23 -55.03
CA MET A 1 70.48 -56.95 -55.85
C MET A 1 69.07 -56.45 -55.55
N ARG A 2 68.57 -55.71 -56.47
CA ARG A 2 67.28 -55.79 -57.14
C ARG A 2 66.12 -56.32 -56.29
N ALA A 3 65.06 -55.49 -56.07
CA ALA A 3 63.74 -55.61 -56.73
C ALA A 3 62.86 -54.48 -56.43
N LEU A 4 62.36 -53.83 -57.47
CA LEU A 4 61.24 -52.95 -57.56
C LEU A 4 59.91 -53.63 -57.20
N ARG A 5 58.97 -52.94 -56.67
CA ARG A 5 57.53 -53.05 -56.99
C ARG A 5 56.75 -51.95 -56.31
N SER A 6 56.34 -51.07 -57.13
CA SER A 6 54.97 -50.93 -57.73
C SER A 6 53.99 -50.22 -56.79
N THR A 7 53.81 -49.02 -57.19
CA THR A 7 52.71 -48.03 -56.82
C THR A 7 51.34 -48.63 -56.90
N ARG A 8 50.54 -48.41 -55.91
CA ARG A 8 49.08 -48.29 -56.10
C ARG A 8 48.58 -47.09 -55.26
N LEU A 9 48.16 -46.11 -55.97
CA LEU A 9 47.48 -44.89 -55.50
C LEU A 9 46.04 -45.28 -55.17
N ILE A 10 45.69 -45.20 -53.89
CA ILE A 10 44.30 -45.32 -53.44
C ILE A 10 43.87 -43.96 -52.97
N ALA A 11 43.00 -43.32 -53.78
CA ALA A 11 42.32 -42.13 -53.42
C ALA A 11 41.27 -42.39 -52.34
N LEU A 12 41.54 -41.95 -51.13
CA LEU A 12 40.54 -41.94 -50.06
C LEU A 12 39.76 -40.62 -50.14
N ILE A 13 38.54 -40.74 -50.57
CA ILE A 13 37.54 -39.68 -50.53
C ILE A 13 37.26 -39.44 -49.05
N GLY A 14 37.76 -38.30 -48.54
CA GLY A 14 37.47 -37.83 -47.19
C GLY A 14 36.08 -37.30 -47.13
N CYS A 15 35.18 -38.08 -46.51
CA CYS A 15 33.84 -37.59 -46.15
C CYS A 15 33.99 -36.70 -44.93
N GLY A 16 34.03 -35.38 -45.15
CA GLY A 16 34.05 -34.38 -44.09
C GLY A 16 32.73 -34.36 -43.34
N LEU A 17 32.72 -34.96 -42.15
CA LEU A 17 31.58 -34.87 -41.21
C LEU A 17 31.59 -33.45 -40.58
N ALA A 18 30.81 -32.56 -41.13
CA ALA A 18 30.55 -31.25 -40.52
C ALA A 18 29.72 -31.46 -39.26
N VAL A 19 30.35 -31.42 -38.10
CA VAL A 19 29.66 -31.36 -36.81
C VAL A 19 29.08 -29.96 -36.67
N VAL A 20 27.82 -29.82 -36.96
CA VAL A 20 27.06 -28.62 -36.62
C VAL A 20 26.79 -28.66 -35.14
N LEU A 21 27.58 -27.93 -34.34
CA LEU A 21 27.26 -27.64 -32.96
C LEU A 21 26.06 -26.69 -32.94
N VAL A 22 24.89 -27.26 -32.80
CA VAL A 22 23.68 -26.50 -32.45
C VAL A 22 23.87 -26.05 -31.00
N GLY A 23 24.36 -24.83 -30.83
CA GLY A 23 24.38 -24.15 -29.56
C GLY A 23 22.96 -23.95 -29.05
N CYS A 24 22.54 -24.79 -28.10
CA CYS A 24 21.33 -24.59 -27.33
C CYS A 24 21.55 -23.38 -26.41
N GLY A 25 21.41 -22.17 -26.94
CA GLY A 25 21.32 -20.95 -26.15
C GLY A 25 20.00 -21.04 -25.36
N LYS A 26 20.09 -21.40 -24.08
CA LYS A 26 19.03 -21.10 -23.12
C LYS A 26 18.95 -19.60 -23.07
N LYS A 27 17.99 -19.01 -23.81
CA LYS A 27 17.48 -17.67 -23.49
C LYS A 27 16.84 -17.82 -22.14
N ASP A 28 17.48 -17.28 -21.11
CA ASP A 28 16.83 -17.05 -19.83
C ASP A 28 15.59 -16.20 -20.16
N ALA A 29 14.43 -16.87 -20.10
CA ALA A 29 13.15 -16.17 -20.22
C ALA A 29 13.05 -15.29 -18.98
N ALA A 30 13.42 -14.01 -19.13
CA ALA A 30 13.15 -13.02 -18.11
C ALA A 30 11.64 -13.09 -17.86
N PHE A 31 11.27 -13.47 -16.64
CA PHE A 31 9.89 -13.48 -16.19
C PHE A 31 9.46 -12.01 -16.15
N GLU A 32 8.85 -11.55 -17.22
CA GLU A 32 8.32 -10.21 -17.32
C GLU A 32 7.06 -10.16 -16.43
N ILE A 33 7.18 -9.49 -15.27
CA ILE A 33 6.04 -9.24 -14.40
C ILE A 33 5.13 -8.30 -15.16
N ILE A 34 4.10 -8.86 -15.81
CA ILE A 34 3.03 -8.09 -16.45
C ILE A 34 2.22 -7.44 -15.32
N THR A 35 2.61 -6.23 -14.94
CA THR A 35 1.77 -5.40 -14.07
C THR A 35 0.54 -4.99 -14.88
N PRO A 36 -0.67 -5.29 -14.40
CA PRO A 36 -1.87 -4.87 -15.11
C PRO A 36 -1.87 -3.34 -15.29
N PRO A 37 -2.38 -2.84 -16.43
CA PRO A 37 -2.42 -1.40 -16.66
C PRO A 37 -3.24 -0.73 -15.56
N VAL A 38 -2.70 0.37 -15.02
CA VAL A 38 -3.39 1.17 -14.01
C VAL A 38 -4.65 1.75 -14.64
N PRO A 39 -5.85 1.51 -14.09
CA PRO A 39 -7.09 2.02 -14.64
C PRO A 39 -7.03 3.55 -14.85
N ALA A 40 -7.53 4.03 -15.98
CA ALA A 40 -7.60 5.46 -16.27
C ALA A 40 -8.49 6.18 -15.23
N VAL A 41 -9.56 5.50 -14.79
CA VAL A 41 -10.48 5.94 -13.72
C VAL A 41 -10.40 4.95 -12.59
N LEU A 42 -10.24 5.45 -11.36
CA LEU A 42 -10.22 4.59 -10.18
C LEU A 42 -11.61 4.00 -9.92
N PRO A 43 -11.70 2.74 -9.47
CA PRO A 43 -12.99 2.13 -9.14
C PRO A 43 -13.69 2.94 -8.05
N LYS A 44 -15.01 2.92 -8.04
CA LYS A 44 -15.84 3.34 -6.90
C LYS A 44 -16.36 2.09 -6.22
N HIS A 45 -16.10 1.97 -4.93
CA HIS A 45 -16.61 0.87 -4.13
C HIS A 45 -17.94 1.26 -3.47
N TRP A 46 -17.90 1.64 -2.21
CA TRP A 46 -19.07 2.09 -1.44
C TRP A 46 -18.71 3.38 -0.69
N ASN A 47 -19.71 4.08 -0.21
CA ASN A 47 -19.49 5.29 0.57
C ASN A 47 -19.16 4.95 2.02
N VAL A 48 -18.28 5.74 2.62
CA VAL A 48 -18.04 5.72 4.06
C VAL A 48 -19.35 6.15 4.76
N PRO A 49 -19.81 5.41 5.78
CA PRO A 49 -21.01 5.80 6.54
C PRO A 49 -20.73 7.01 7.42
N GLU A 50 -21.81 7.65 7.90
CA GLU A 50 -21.71 8.73 8.86
C GLU A 50 -21.00 8.31 10.13
N PHE A 51 -20.16 9.19 10.65
CA PHE A 51 -19.48 9.03 11.92
C PHE A 51 -19.30 10.38 12.62
N ALA A 52 -19.11 10.35 13.92
CA ALA A 52 -18.68 11.48 14.73
C ALA A 52 -17.61 10.99 15.71
N LEU A 53 -16.41 11.52 15.60
CA LEU A 53 -15.24 11.12 16.41
C LEU A 53 -14.56 12.35 16.99
N THR A 54 -13.75 12.17 18.04
CA THR A 54 -13.02 13.24 18.71
C THR A 54 -11.61 13.34 18.12
N GLU A 55 -11.21 14.51 17.67
CA GLU A 55 -9.87 14.81 17.19
C GLU A 55 -8.92 15.06 18.37
N ARG A 56 -7.60 14.86 18.17
CA ARG A 56 -6.55 15.07 19.20
C ARG A 56 -6.57 16.45 19.87
N THR A 57 -7.21 17.45 19.25
CA THR A 57 -7.40 18.79 19.83
C THR A 57 -8.66 18.90 20.69
N GLY A 58 -9.45 17.83 20.78
CA GLY A 58 -10.70 17.77 21.52
C GLY A 58 -11.94 18.16 20.70
N GLY A 59 -11.78 18.60 19.47
CA GLY A 59 -12.89 18.94 18.57
C GLY A 59 -13.59 17.67 18.03
N THR A 60 -14.87 17.80 17.71
CA THR A 60 -15.62 16.73 17.02
C THR A 60 -15.40 16.84 15.52
N VAL A 61 -15.11 15.71 14.88
CA VAL A 61 -14.97 15.55 13.42
C VAL A 61 -16.06 14.61 12.93
N ILE A 62 -16.76 15.02 11.90
CA ILE A 62 -17.84 14.25 11.24
C ILE A 62 -17.50 14.01 9.77
N LEU A 63 -18.18 13.05 9.14
CA LEU A 63 -17.94 12.74 7.71
C LEU A 63 -18.11 13.99 6.82
N ALA A 64 -19.06 14.87 7.12
CA ALA A 64 -19.33 16.09 6.34
C ALA A 64 -18.12 17.06 6.29
N ASP A 65 -17.19 17.03 7.25
CA ASP A 65 -15.98 17.85 7.27
C ASP A 65 -15.01 17.51 6.13
N PHE A 66 -15.18 16.33 5.53
CA PHE A 66 -14.40 15.85 4.39
C PHE A 66 -15.08 16.13 3.03
N SER A 67 -16.25 16.76 3.03
CA SER A 67 -16.93 17.12 1.78
C SER A 67 -16.02 17.98 0.88
N GLY A 68 -15.91 17.61 -0.40
CA GLY A 68 -15.02 18.27 -1.35
C GLY A 68 -13.53 17.97 -1.20
N LYS A 69 -13.13 17.12 -0.25
CA LYS A 69 -11.75 16.74 0.01
C LYS A 69 -11.47 15.29 -0.39
N VAL A 70 -10.32 15.04 -0.97
CA VAL A 70 -9.72 13.69 -1.08
C VAL A 70 -9.08 13.38 0.26
N TRP A 71 -9.28 12.17 0.78
CA TRP A 71 -8.66 11.83 2.05
C TRP A 71 -8.21 10.36 2.11
N VAL A 72 -7.24 10.11 2.97
CA VAL A 72 -6.68 8.78 3.22
C VAL A 72 -6.95 8.43 4.67
N ALA A 73 -7.58 7.27 4.91
CA ALA A 73 -7.83 6.75 6.24
C ALA A 73 -6.93 5.55 6.56
N ASP A 74 -6.56 5.40 7.83
CA ASP A 74 -6.03 4.18 8.42
C ASP A 74 -6.58 3.94 9.81
N PHE A 75 -6.45 2.70 10.28
CA PHE A 75 -6.81 2.28 11.64
C PHE A 75 -5.56 1.79 12.35
N PHE A 76 -5.27 2.36 13.51
CA PHE A 76 -4.04 2.14 14.25
C PHE A 76 -4.28 2.17 15.76
N TYR A 77 -3.24 1.95 16.56
CA TYR A 77 -3.21 2.30 17.97
C TYR A 77 -1.77 2.63 18.41
N THR A 78 -1.65 3.53 19.42
CA THR A 78 -0.33 4.13 19.75
C THR A 78 0.65 3.15 20.37
N THR A 79 0.14 2.13 21.07
CA THR A 79 0.93 1.10 21.76
C THR A 79 1.21 -0.14 20.89
N CYS A 80 0.90 -0.11 19.59
CA CYS A 80 1.15 -1.21 18.68
C CYS A 80 2.66 -1.50 18.54
N PRO A 81 3.11 -2.71 18.86
CA PRO A 81 4.53 -3.07 18.75
C PRO A 81 4.95 -3.45 17.32
N GLY A 82 4.00 -3.53 16.40
CA GLY A 82 4.19 -4.05 15.05
C GLY A 82 4.03 -3.00 13.95
N PRO A 83 3.01 -3.12 13.07
CA PRO A 83 2.94 -2.37 11.82
C PRO A 83 2.59 -0.88 11.98
N CYS A 84 1.89 -0.45 13.05
CA CYS A 84 1.39 0.92 13.14
C CYS A 84 2.48 2.01 13.03
N PRO A 85 3.65 1.90 13.70
CA PRO A 85 4.70 2.91 13.52
C PRO A 85 5.19 3.02 12.07
N MET A 86 5.23 1.90 11.34
CA MET A 86 5.59 1.89 9.92
C MET A 86 4.49 2.54 9.07
N MET A 87 3.22 2.22 9.30
CA MET A 87 2.07 2.84 8.64
C MET A 87 2.11 4.37 8.82
N SER A 88 2.31 4.84 10.06
CA SER A 88 2.43 6.27 10.35
C SER A 88 3.65 6.91 9.68
N SER A 89 4.78 6.20 9.61
CA SER A 89 5.95 6.66 8.85
C SER A 89 5.63 6.82 7.36
N ARG A 90 4.87 5.90 6.76
CA ARG A 90 4.42 5.99 5.36
C ARG A 90 3.44 7.14 5.14
N LEU A 91 2.52 7.38 6.06
CA LEU A 91 1.64 8.56 5.99
C LEU A 91 2.43 9.87 6.15
N SER A 92 3.47 9.91 6.98
CA SER A 92 4.39 11.05 7.05
C SER A 92 5.09 11.29 5.69
N GLU A 93 5.44 10.25 4.96
CA GLU A 93 5.98 10.35 3.61
C GLU A 93 4.95 10.90 2.61
N VAL A 94 3.71 10.41 2.65
CA VAL A 94 2.60 10.98 1.86
C VAL A 94 2.41 12.46 2.17
N GLN A 95 2.41 12.85 3.46
CA GLN A 95 2.33 14.23 3.90
C GLN A 95 3.47 15.09 3.33
N LYS A 96 4.72 14.61 3.37
CA LYS A 96 5.88 15.34 2.81
C LYS A 96 5.74 15.59 1.31
N GLN A 97 5.22 14.63 0.57
CA GLN A 97 5.08 14.74 -0.89
C GLN A 97 3.85 15.53 -1.34
N LEU A 98 2.76 15.52 -0.55
CA LEU A 98 1.46 16.06 -0.96
C LEU A 98 0.84 17.01 0.08
N GLY A 99 1.52 17.33 1.16
CA GLY A 99 0.96 18.14 2.26
C GLY A 99 0.65 19.58 1.91
N THR A 100 1.08 20.08 0.75
CA THR A 100 0.71 21.41 0.24
C THR A 100 -0.66 21.41 -0.45
N GLU A 101 -1.21 20.23 -0.79
CA GLU A 101 -2.52 20.11 -1.44
C GLU A 101 -3.66 20.52 -0.48
N PRO A 102 -4.37 21.61 -0.72
CA PRO A 102 -5.35 22.14 0.24
C PRO A 102 -6.57 21.21 0.42
N ASN A 103 -6.86 20.40 -0.58
CA ASN A 103 -8.00 19.48 -0.62
C ASN A 103 -7.61 18.02 -0.27
N LEU A 104 -6.42 17.80 0.33
CA LEU A 104 -6.04 16.49 0.85
C LEU A 104 -6.11 16.49 2.37
N ARG A 105 -6.59 15.39 2.96
CA ARG A 105 -6.52 15.09 4.40
C ARG A 105 -5.97 13.69 4.62
N LEU A 106 -5.23 13.52 5.71
CA LEU A 106 -4.86 12.23 6.26
C LEU A 106 -5.63 12.04 7.57
N VAL A 107 -6.12 10.83 7.82
CA VAL A 107 -7.02 10.55 8.95
C VAL A 107 -6.63 9.22 9.57
N SER A 108 -6.00 9.26 10.73
CA SER A 108 -5.65 8.07 11.49
C SER A 108 -6.66 7.89 12.63
N ILE A 109 -7.36 6.75 12.65
CA ILE A 109 -8.43 6.44 13.61
C ILE A 109 -7.90 5.40 14.59
N SER A 110 -7.84 5.77 15.89
CA SER A 110 -7.40 4.81 16.90
C SER A 110 -8.47 3.76 17.18
N ILE A 111 -8.01 2.51 17.29
CA ILE A 111 -8.85 1.34 17.67
C ILE A 111 -8.68 0.93 19.14
N ASP A 112 -7.85 1.65 19.91
CA ASP A 112 -7.69 1.46 21.38
C ASP A 112 -8.02 2.77 22.13
N PRO A 113 -9.27 3.28 22.02
CA PRO A 113 -9.63 4.58 22.56
C PRO A 113 -9.55 4.66 24.08
N GLU A 114 -9.48 3.54 24.77
CA GLU A 114 -9.29 3.49 26.23
C GLU A 114 -7.90 3.97 26.64
N LYS A 115 -6.90 3.74 25.78
CA LYS A 115 -5.51 4.23 25.96
C LYS A 115 -5.23 5.48 25.14
N ASP A 116 -5.76 5.55 23.92
CA ASP A 116 -5.47 6.59 22.97
C ASP A 116 -6.41 7.78 23.16
N THR A 117 -6.25 8.47 24.30
CA THR A 117 -6.93 9.73 24.57
C THR A 117 -6.44 10.83 23.63
N PRO A 118 -7.16 11.97 23.50
CA PRO A 118 -6.70 13.10 22.69
C PRO A 118 -5.28 13.55 23.01
N ASP A 119 -4.87 13.61 24.27
CA ASP A 119 -3.51 13.99 24.67
C ASP A 119 -2.46 12.97 24.22
N VAL A 120 -2.76 11.67 24.32
CA VAL A 120 -1.88 10.60 23.82
C VAL A 120 -1.73 10.68 22.31
N LEU A 121 -2.84 10.91 21.60
CA LEU A 121 -2.83 11.07 20.15
C LEU A 121 -2.05 12.32 19.70
N LYS A 122 -2.09 13.40 20.49
CA LYS A 122 -1.31 14.60 20.23
C LYS A 122 0.19 14.30 20.27
N LEU A 123 0.67 13.62 21.32
CA LEU A 123 2.07 13.22 21.44
C LEU A 123 2.50 12.25 20.33
N TYR A 124 1.62 11.33 19.94
CA TYR A 124 1.88 10.43 18.84
C TYR A 124 2.00 11.18 17.50
N ALA A 125 1.10 12.12 17.24
CA ALA A 125 1.12 12.96 16.05
C ALA A 125 2.41 13.80 15.94
N GLU A 126 2.88 14.36 17.06
CA GLU A 126 4.15 15.12 17.13
C GLU A 126 5.35 14.25 16.74
N LYS A 127 5.40 12.99 17.17
CA LYS A 127 6.45 12.02 16.81
C LYS A 127 6.59 11.86 15.28
N PHE A 128 5.49 11.93 14.54
CA PHE A 128 5.47 11.81 13.08
C PHE A 128 5.39 13.15 12.36
N GLN A 129 5.57 14.27 13.07
CA GLN A 129 5.53 15.64 12.52
C GLN A 129 4.22 15.91 11.75
N ALA A 130 3.10 15.39 12.27
CA ALA A 130 1.79 15.55 11.67
C ALA A 130 1.37 17.03 11.71
N THR A 131 0.96 17.55 10.55
CA THR A 131 0.40 18.90 10.41
C THR A 131 -1.09 18.93 10.80
N ASP A 132 -1.72 20.07 10.68
CA ASP A 132 -3.18 20.27 10.85
C ASP A 132 -4.03 19.52 9.81
N ARG A 133 -3.41 19.05 8.72
CA ARG A 133 -4.10 18.26 7.67
C ARG A 133 -4.06 16.75 7.89
N TRP A 134 -3.36 16.32 8.92
CA TRP A 134 -3.35 14.94 9.35
C TRP A 134 -4.04 14.83 10.71
N LEU A 135 -5.30 14.38 10.69
CA LEU A 135 -6.18 14.25 11.84
C LEU A 135 -5.94 12.91 12.55
N PHE A 136 -5.98 12.94 13.87
CA PHE A 136 -5.90 11.73 14.71
C PHE A 136 -7.17 11.65 15.53
N LEU A 137 -7.96 10.62 15.28
CA LEU A 137 -9.32 10.50 15.80
C LEU A 137 -9.42 9.37 16.82
N THR A 138 -10.23 9.59 17.85
CA THR A 138 -10.63 8.62 18.87
C THR A 138 -12.13 8.79 19.16
N GLY A 139 -12.71 7.93 19.99
CA GLY A 139 -14.13 8.03 20.34
C GLY A 139 -14.68 6.75 20.95
N PRO A 140 -16.00 6.54 20.96
CA PRO A 140 -16.60 5.32 21.49
C PRO A 140 -16.12 4.07 20.77
N LYS A 141 -15.53 3.11 21.50
CA LYS A 141 -14.92 1.89 20.93
C LYS A 141 -15.87 1.13 20.01
N ALA A 142 -17.11 0.91 20.45
CA ALA A 142 -18.11 0.21 19.64
C ALA A 142 -18.37 0.90 18.29
N GLY A 143 -18.40 2.25 18.27
CA GLY A 143 -18.57 3.04 17.05
C GLY A 143 -17.38 2.92 16.11
N ILE A 144 -16.15 2.97 16.65
CA ILE A 144 -14.92 2.80 15.88
C ILE A 144 -14.84 1.40 15.26
N TYR A 145 -15.15 0.36 16.03
CA TYR A 145 -15.16 -1.02 15.55
C TYR A 145 -16.22 -1.25 14.47
N ALA A 146 -17.43 -0.69 14.64
CA ALA A 146 -18.46 -0.73 13.62
C ALA A 146 -18.02 0.02 12.37
N LEU A 147 -17.41 1.20 12.51
CA LEU A 147 -16.88 1.97 11.38
C LEU A 147 -15.81 1.18 10.62
N ALA A 148 -14.84 0.56 11.30
CA ALA A 148 -13.81 -0.25 10.67
C ALA A 148 -14.39 -1.47 9.94
N ARG A 149 -15.22 -2.25 10.63
CA ARG A 149 -15.75 -3.52 10.11
C ARG A 149 -16.83 -3.30 9.04
N ASP A 150 -17.83 -2.46 9.36
CA ASP A 150 -19.03 -2.33 8.54
C ASP A 150 -18.91 -1.18 7.54
N GLY A 151 -18.20 -0.11 7.91
CA GLY A 151 -17.94 1.05 7.06
C GLY A 151 -16.80 0.82 6.08
N PHE A 152 -15.65 0.43 6.57
CA PHE A 152 -14.45 0.25 5.73
C PHE A 152 -14.21 -1.20 5.29
N LYS A 153 -14.99 -2.17 5.77
CA LYS A 153 -14.86 -3.60 5.49
C LYS A 153 -13.47 -4.14 5.81
N LEU A 154 -12.90 -3.67 6.91
CA LEU A 154 -11.58 -4.07 7.39
C LEU A 154 -11.70 -5.07 8.54
N PRO A 155 -10.79 -6.05 8.63
CA PRO A 155 -10.72 -6.94 9.78
C PRO A 155 -10.34 -6.14 11.02
N ILE A 156 -11.07 -6.36 12.11
CA ILE A 156 -10.76 -5.85 13.42
C ILE A 156 -11.27 -6.85 14.47
N ALA A 157 -10.42 -7.21 15.42
CA ALA A 157 -10.78 -8.10 16.53
C ALA A 157 -10.01 -7.75 17.79
N GLU A 158 -10.68 -7.90 18.93
CA GLU A 158 -10.05 -7.84 20.25
C GLU A 158 -8.95 -8.89 20.38
N PRO A 159 -7.93 -8.65 21.23
CA PRO A 159 -6.93 -9.65 21.51
C PRO A 159 -7.56 -10.89 22.16
N GLU A 160 -7.11 -12.07 21.75
CA GLU A 160 -7.57 -13.35 22.31
C GLU A 160 -7.18 -13.53 23.79
N THR A 161 -6.14 -12.83 24.24
CA THR A 161 -5.64 -12.89 25.62
C THR A 161 -5.43 -11.48 26.17
N PRO A 162 -5.59 -11.28 27.51
CA PRO A 162 -5.29 -10.00 28.13
C PRO A 162 -3.86 -9.52 27.80
N GLY A 163 -3.73 -8.28 27.32
CA GLY A 163 -2.44 -7.71 26.89
C GLY A 163 -1.95 -8.15 25.52
N GLY A 164 -2.72 -8.95 24.78
CA GLY A 164 -2.45 -9.30 23.39
C GLY A 164 -2.61 -8.12 22.43
N GLN A 165 -2.29 -8.35 21.17
CA GLN A 165 -2.40 -7.33 20.12
C GLN A 165 -3.81 -7.29 19.55
N ILE A 166 -4.34 -6.08 19.33
CA ILE A 166 -5.58 -5.90 18.58
C ILE A 166 -5.29 -6.23 17.10
N ILE A 167 -6.08 -7.14 16.54
CA ILE A 167 -5.99 -7.48 15.11
C ILE A 167 -6.61 -6.34 14.31
N HIS A 168 -5.85 -5.79 13.38
CA HIS A 168 -6.33 -4.75 12.48
C HIS A 168 -5.66 -4.83 11.11
N SER A 169 -6.23 -4.12 10.13
CA SER A 169 -5.70 -4.02 8.79
C SER A 169 -4.45 -3.12 8.73
N THR A 170 -3.51 -3.46 7.86
CA THR A 170 -2.35 -2.63 7.52
C THR A 170 -2.59 -1.74 6.30
N ARG A 171 -3.84 -1.62 5.86
CA ARG A 171 -4.19 -0.88 4.64
C ARG A 171 -4.42 0.60 4.90
N LEU A 172 -3.96 1.40 3.93
CA LEU A 172 -4.34 2.79 3.75
C LEU A 172 -5.50 2.84 2.76
N ILE A 173 -6.56 3.57 3.09
CA ILE A 173 -7.79 3.61 2.30
C ILE A 173 -7.91 5.00 1.68
N LEU A 174 -8.09 5.07 0.37
CA LEU A 174 -8.27 6.32 -0.38
C LEU A 174 -9.75 6.59 -0.61
N ILE A 175 -10.20 7.79 -0.25
CA ILE A 175 -11.60 8.22 -0.34
C ILE A 175 -11.67 9.51 -1.17
N ASP A 176 -12.66 9.62 -2.03
CA ASP A 176 -12.87 10.77 -2.89
C ASP A 176 -13.68 11.89 -2.21
N ARG A 177 -13.89 13.00 -2.94
CA ARG A 177 -14.61 14.20 -2.48
C ARG A 177 -16.07 13.96 -2.11
N LEU A 178 -16.65 12.86 -2.57
CA LEU A 178 -18.04 12.47 -2.32
C LEU A 178 -18.17 11.40 -1.24
N GLY A 179 -17.05 11.05 -0.58
CA GLY A 179 -17.04 10.04 0.47
C GLY A 179 -17.00 8.59 -0.06
N ALA A 180 -16.80 8.37 -1.36
CA ALA A 180 -16.68 7.03 -1.92
C ALA A 180 -15.26 6.49 -1.76
N ILE A 181 -15.11 5.24 -1.30
CA ILE A 181 -13.84 4.53 -1.26
C ILE A 181 -13.41 4.22 -2.70
N ARG A 182 -12.14 4.56 -3.01
CA ARG A 182 -11.56 4.45 -4.35
C ARG A 182 -10.40 3.46 -4.44
N GLY A 183 -9.86 3.04 -3.31
CA GLY A 183 -8.78 2.06 -3.28
C GLY A 183 -8.31 1.69 -1.88
N PHE A 184 -7.62 0.55 -1.83
CA PHE A 184 -6.99 0.00 -0.63
C PHE A 184 -5.52 -0.28 -0.96
N TYR A 185 -4.60 0.25 -0.16
CA TYR A 185 -3.17 0.20 -0.44
C TYR A 185 -2.43 -0.37 0.75
N GLU A 186 -1.54 -1.33 0.48
CA GLU A 186 -0.75 -1.95 1.54
C GLU A 186 0.34 -1.00 2.03
N ALA A 187 0.29 -0.62 3.32
CA ALA A 187 1.25 0.30 3.90
C ALA A 187 2.60 -0.36 4.23
N THR A 188 2.65 -1.70 4.28
CA THR A 188 3.85 -2.44 4.68
C THR A 188 4.88 -2.57 3.56
N ASN A 189 4.54 -2.16 2.34
CA ASN A 189 5.48 -2.16 1.22
C ASN A 189 5.49 -0.82 0.47
N GLU A 190 6.61 -0.54 -0.17
CA GLU A 190 6.84 0.72 -0.90
C GLU A 190 5.93 0.85 -2.13
N THR A 191 5.65 -0.23 -2.83
CA THR A 191 4.79 -0.23 -4.02
C THR A 191 3.39 0.26 -3.67
N GLY A 192 2.79 -0.22 -2.57
CA GLY A 192 1.47 0.21 -2.12
C GLY A 192 1.42 1.70 -1.82
N VAL A 193 2.45 2.26 -1.21
CA VAL A 193 2.53 3.70 -0.90
C VAL A 193 2.70 4.54 -2.17
N ASN A 194 3.55 4.11 -3.10
CA ASN A 194 3.75 4.78 -4.39
C ASN A 194 2.46 4.78 -5.23
N ASP A 195 1.74 3.66 -5.23
CA ASP A 195 0.44 3.54 -5.89
C ASP A 195 -0.60 4.47 -5.26
N LEU A 196 -0.66 4.55 -3.93
CA LEU A 196 -1.51 5.50 -3.21
C LEU A 196 -1.21 6.94 -3.63
N ILE A 197 0.05 7.37 -3.60
CA ILE A 197 0.45 8.73 -3.97
C ILE A 197 0.06 9.05 -5.42
N ARG A 198 0.29 8.13 -6.35
CA ARG A 198 -0.14 8.25 -7.74
C ARG A 198 -1.65 8.46 -7.85
N ASP A 199 -2.42 7.67 -7.12
CA ASP A 199 -3.87 7.67 -7.22
C ASP A 199 -4.52 8.84 -6.46
N ILE A 200 -3.92 9.33 -5.37
CA ILE A 200 -4.27 10.63 -4.77
C ILE A 200 -4.15 11.74 -5.81
N ARG A 201 -3.03 11.81 -6.54
CA ARG A 201 -2.82 12.84 -7.59
C ARG A 201 -3.86 12.78 -8.70
N LYS A 202 -4.38 11.59 -9.03
CA LYS A 202 -5.48 11.44 -9.99
C LYS A 202 -6.78 12.02 -9.43
N LEU A 203 -7.17 11.63 -8.20
CA LEU A 203 -8.41 12.12 -7.58
C LEU A 203 -8.39 13.63 -7.35
N LEU A 204 -7.24 14.21 -7.03
CA LEU A 204 -7.12 15.66 -6.89
C LEU A 204 -7.37 16.42 -8.19
N LYS A 205 -7.16 15.77 -9.36
CA LYS A 205 -7.45 16.35 -10.69
C LYS A 205 -8.86 16.05 -11.20
N GLU A 206 -9.55 15.05 -10.65
CA GLU A 206 -10.95 14.79 -10.97
C GLU A 206 -11.78 15.99 -10.51
N LYS A 207 -12.75 16.45 -11.37
CA LYS A 207 -13.65 17.57 -11.08
C LYS A 207 -14.92 17.09 -10.38
#